data_5ca1a2178f605e5ed24cae0d9102c61f
#
_entry.id   5ca1a2178f605e5ed24cae0d9102c61f
#
_cell.length_a   1.000
_cell.length_b   1.000
_cell.length_c   1.000
_cell.angle_alpha   90.00
_cell.angle_beta   90.00
_cell.angle_gamma   90.00
#
_symmetry.space_group_name_H-M   'P 1'
#
loop_
_entity.id
_entity.type
_entity.pdbx_description
1 polymer ?
#
loop_
_entity_poly.entity_id
_entity_poly.type
_entity_poly.pdbx_seq_one_letter_code
_entity_poly.pdbx_strand_id
1 'polypeptide(L)'
;YFSMPKLVPSGSLLGMDTNRIKEWSNVVTAFTEGKVNGKTIGDQGTAPKKVLYLKGPNSTEFSKEPTRYATLIPTVYNADTLGIRPDLIKRPINTWAELLNPEFKGKACILNIPSIGIMDAAMVVEALGEYTYPDKGNMTKEEIDLTMKIFTEAKKSGQFRAFWRDFNESVNLMASGEVVRQSMWAPAITAVRSQGIPCVY
;
A
#
# COMPACT_ATOMS: atom_id res chain seq x y z
N TYR A 1 -5.33 8.16 6.10
CA TYR A 1 -6.29 7.29 6.79
C TYR A 1 -5.74 6.69 8.09
N PHE A 2 -4.53 6.16 8.11
CA PHE A 2 -3.93 5.48 9.29
C PHE A 2 -3.80 6.36 10.55
N SER A 3 -3.82 7.68 10.42
CA SER A 3 -3.80 8.61 11.57
C SER A 3 -5.18 8.82 12.21
N MET A 4 -6.25 8.53 11.49
CA MET A 4 -7.63 8.82 11.95
C MET A 4 -8.00 8.11 13.26
N PRO A 5 -7.63 6.82 13.50
CA PRO A 5 -7.89 6.15 14.77
C PRO A 5 -7.28 6.82 16.01
N LYS A 6 -6.28 7.69 15.83
CA LYS A 6 -5.68 8.49 16.90
C LYS A 6 -6.30 9.88 17.00
N LEU A 7 -6.55 10.52 15.85
CA LEU A 7 -7.01 11.91 15.78
C LEU A 7 -8.49 12.06 16.15
N VAL A 8 -9.34 11.13 15.73
CA VAL A 8 -10.79 11.22 16.01
C VAL A 8 -11.07 11.06 17.50
N PRO A 9 -10.60 10.01 18.21
CA PRO A 9 -10.86 9.87 19.65
C PRO A 9 -10.25 10.98 20.50
N SER A 10 -9.20 11.66 20.01
CA SER A 10 -8.59 12.79 20.74
C SER A 10 -9.41 14.07 20.69
N GLY A 11 -10.49 14.12 19.88
CA GLY A 11 -11.28 15.33 19.68
C GLY A 11 -10.57 16.43 18.88
N SER A 12 -9.46 16.11 18.21
CA SER A 12 -8.66 17.07 17.44
C SER A 12 -9.25 17.41 16.07
N LEU A 13 -10.31 16.73 15.66
CA LEU A 13 -10.93 16.90 14.33
C LEU A 13 -12.37 17.39 14.44
N LEU A 14 -12.69 18.33 13.57
CA LEU A 14 -14.07 18.74 13.31
C LEU A 14 -14.57 18.00 12.06
N GLY A 15 -15.76 17.40 12.17
CA GLY A 15 -16.39 16.75 11.03
C GLY A 15 -16.75 17.75 9.94
N MET A 16 -16.21 17.54 8.75
CA MET A 16 -16.56 18.37 7.59
C MET A 16 -17.93 18.02 7.07
N ASP A 17 -18.78 19.05 6.93
CA ASP A 17 -20.10 18.89 6.33
C ASP A 17 -20.00 18.63 4.83
N THR A 18 -20.23 17.40 4.42
CA THR A 18 -20.12 16.97 3.00
C THR A 18 -21.11 17.67 2.09
N ASN A 19 -22.26 18.18 2.62
CA ASN A 19 -23.21 18.96 1.85
C ASN A 19 -22.67 20.34 1.43
N ARG A 20 -21.60 20.80 2.05
CA ARG A 20 -20.90 22.03 1.70
C ARG A 20 -19.77 21.81 0.69
N ILE A 21 -19.50 20.57 0.32
CA ILE A 21 -18.46 20.18 -0.64
C ILE A 21 -19.17 19.87 -1.96
N LYS A 22 -19.15 20.81 -2.90
CA LYS A 22 -19.88 20.72 -4.16
C LYS A 22 -19.59 19.42 -4.93
N GLU A 23 -18.33 18.99 -4.92
CA GLU A 23 -17.87 17.81 -5.68
C GLU A 23 -17.83 16.52 -4.86
N TRP A 24 -18.47 16.50 -3.68
CA TRP A 24 -18.46 15.31 -2.82
C TRP A 24 -19.00 14.07 -3.53
N SER A 25 -20.04 14.23 -4.34
CA SER A 25 -20.65 13.13 -5.13
C SER A 25 -19.71 12.54 -6.19
N ASN A 26 -18.65 13.23 -6.54
CA ASN A 26 -17.64 12.77 -7.49
C ASN A 26 -16.50 11.99 -6.83
N VAL A 27 -16.48 11.90 -5.50
CA VAL A 27 -15.51 11.05 -4.79
C VAL A 27 -15.81 9.59 -5.09
N VAL A 28 -14.80 8.87 -5.59
CA VAL A 28 -14.97 7.46 -5.99
C VAL A 28 -15.47 6.58 -4.84
N THR A 29 -16.38 5.69 -5.16
CA THR A 29 -17.08 4.83 -4.17
C THR A 29 -16.17 3.88 -3.41
N ALA A 30 -14.96 3.62 -3.90
CA ALA A 30 -13.92 2.91 -3.16
C ALA A 30 -13.65 3.52 -1.78
N PHE A 31 -13.70 4.86 -1.68
CA PHE A 31 -13.43 5.58 -0.42
C PHE A 31 -14.71 5.88 0.38
N THR A 32 -15.81 6.22 -0.28
CA THR A 32 -17.05 6.61 0.40
C THR A 32 -17.88 5.42 0.85
N GLU A 33 -17.87 4.32 0.09
CA GLU A 33 -18.70 3.13 0.33
C GLU A 33 -17.90 1.84 0.49
N GLY A 34 -16.61 1.84 0.19
CA GLY A 34 -15.81 0.61 0.12
C GLY A 34 -16.21 -0.31 -1.02
N LYS A 35 -16.59 0.27 -2.18
CA LYS A 35 -17.03 -0.49 -3.35
C LYS A 35 -16.32 -0.05 -4.63
N VAL A 36 -16.04 -1.00 -5.51
CA VAL A 36 -15.57 -0.77 -6.87
C VAL A 36 -16.48 -1.56 -7.83
N ASN A 37 -17.07 -0.89 -8.82
CA ASN A 37 -18.03 -1.48 -9.76
C ASN A 37 -19.16 -2.25 -9.05
N GLY A 38 -19.69 -1.69 -7.95
CA GLY A 38 -20.76 -2.28 -7.14
C GLY A 38 -20.34 -3.43 -6.23
N LYS A 39 -19.10 -3.93 -6.32
CA LYS A 39 -18.57 -5.00 -5.47
C LYS A 39 -17.85 -4.41 -4.26
N THR A 40 -18.15 -4.96 -3.09
CA THR A 40 -17.41 -4.60 -1.86
C THR A 40 -15.93 -4.98 -2.00
N ILE A 41 -15.05 -4.01 -1.73
CA ILE A 41 -13.61 -4.24 -1.64
C ILE A 41 -13.22 -4.56 -0.18
N GLY A 42 -11.99 -5.04 0.02
CA GLY A 42 -11.49 -5.37 1.36
C GLY A 42 -11.60 -4.22 2.34
N ASP A 43 -11.74 -4.57 3.60
CA ASP A 43 -11.88 -3.61 4.71
C ASP A 43 -10.82 -3.81 5.80
N GLN A 44 -9.67 -4.35 5.43
CA GLN A 44 -8.54 -4.56 6.32
C GLN A 44 -7.95 -3.24 6.85
N GLY A 45 -7.40 -3.27 8.05
CA GLY A 45 -6.76 -2.14 8.70
C GLY A 45 -7.65 -0.92 8.83
N THR A 46 -7.12 0.24 8.45
CA THR A 46 -7.83 1.53 8.41
C THR A 46 -8.46 1.80 7.05
N ALA A 47 -9.16 0.81 6.49
CA ALA A 47 -9.88 0.98 5.23
C ALA A 47 -10.69 2.28 5.24
N PRO A 48 -10.72 3.06 4.13
CA PRO A 48 -11.33 4.38 4.10
C PRO A 48 -12.73 4.43 4.70
N LYS A 49 -13.62 3.50 4.33
CA LYS A 49 -15.00 3.45 4.83
C LYS A 49 -15.12 3.34 6.35
N LYS A 50 -14.11 2.78 7.04
CA LYS A 50 -14.11 2.63 8.51
C LYS A 50 -13.78 3.91 9.24
N VAL A 51 -13.07 4.83 8.60
CA VAL A 51 -12.51 6.02 9.24
C VAL A 51 -12.92 7.33 8.57
N LEU A 52 -13.74 7.26 7.52
CA LEU A 52 -14.15 8.44 6.76
C LEU A 52 -15.27 9.23 7.45
N TYR A 53 -16.21 8.56 8.10
CA TYR A 53 -17.42 9.23 8.63
C TYR A 53 -17.45 9.28 10.14
N LEU A 54 -17.93 10.43 10.66
CA LEU A 54 -18.21 10.65 12.06
C LEU A 54 -19.72 10.55 12.34
N LYS A 55 -20.09 10.21 13.58
CA LYS A 55 -21.51 10.21 14.03
C LYS A 55 -22.14 11.61 14.06
N GLY A 56 -21.32 12.66 14.11
CA GLY A 56 -21.76 14.07 14.18
C GLY A 56 -20.60 15.04 13.98
N PRO A 57 -20.86 16.35 13.93
CA PRO A 57 -19.83 17.36 13.59
C PRO A 57 -18.67 17.41 14.59
N ASN A 58 -18.96 17.17 15.87
CA ASN A 58 -17.96 17.19 16.97
C ASN A 58 -17.78 15.80 17.58
N SER A 59 -18.16 14.74 16.85
CA SER A 59 -18.07 13.38 17.39
C SER A 59 -16.61 12.90 17.44
N THR A 60 -16.26 12.25 18.54
CA THR A 60 -15.01 11.52 18.73
C THR A 60 -15.12 10.04 18.33
N GLU A 61 -16.24 9.69 17.67
CA GLU A 61 -16.52 8.32 17.26
C GLU A 61 -16.80 8.24 15.75
N PHE A 62 -16.26 7.20 15.13
CA PHE A 62 -16.59 6.88 13.74
C PHE A 62 -18.03 6.37 13.59
N SER A 63 -18.62 6.66 12.44
CA SER A 63 -19.84 5.99 11.99
C SER A 63 -19.48 4.78 11.14
N LYS A 64 -20.24 3.69 11.29
CA LYS A 64 -20.12 2.51 10.42
C LYS A 64 -20.77 2.73 9.05
N GLU A 65 -21.70 3.65 8.99
CA GLU A 65 -22.44 3.99 7.76
C GLU A 65 -22.09 5.42 7.31
N PRO A 66 -22.20 5.74 6.02
CA PRO A 66 -22.04 7.09 5.53
C PRO A 66 -22.92 8.08 6.27
N THR A 67 -22.33 9.18 6.69
CA THR A 67 -23.04 10.31 7.30
C THR A 67 -22.68 11.59 6.57
N ARG A 68 -23.32 12.69 6.99
CA ARG A 68 -23.03 14.04 6.51
C ARG A 68 -21.64 14.55 6.93
N TYR A 69 -20.98 13.93 7.91
CA TYR A 69 -19.76 14.46 8.52
C TYR A 69 -18.56 13.58 8.21
N ALA A 70 -17.63 14.10 7.39
CA ALA A 70 -16.42 13.40 7.00
C ALA A 70 -15.20 13.87 7.82
N THR A 71 -14.27 12.96 8.08
CA THR A 71 -13.00 13.24 8.78
C THR A 71 -11.95 13.86 7.85
N LEU A 72 -12.03 13.58 6.56
CA LEU A 72 -11.07 14.01 5.55
C LEU A 72 -11.72 14.00 4.16
N ILE A 73 -11.03 14.63 3.19
CA ILE A 73 -11.40 14.56 1.78
C ILE A 73 -10.37 13.66 1.08
N PRO A 74 -10.78 12.55 0.44
CA PRO A 74 -9.90 11.76 -0.41
C PRO A 74 -9.48 12.57 -1.64
N THR A 75 -8.20 12.93 -1.73
CA THR A 75 -7.68 13.78 -2.82
C THR A 75 -6.75 13.04 -3.78
N VAL A 76 -5.98 12.09 -3.26
CA VAL A 76 -5.00 11.31 -4.02
C VAL A 76 -5.01 9.88 -3.54
N TYR A 77 -4.92 8.95 -4.47
CA TYR A 77 -4.66 7.54 -4.18
C TYR A 77 -3.76 6.94 -5.26
N ASN A 78 -3.07 5.88 -4.89
CA ASN A 78 -2.27 5.06 -5.80
C ASN A 78 -2.33 3.60 -5.34
N ALA A 79 -1.74 2.71 -6.12
CA ALA A 79 -1.52 1.33 -5.73
C ALA A 79 -0.05 1.12 -5.37
N ASP A 80 0.20 0.37 -4.31
CA ASP A 80 1.47 -0.29 -4.09
C ASP A 80 1.50 -1.55 -4.94
N THR A 81 2.55 -1.69 -5.76
CA THR A 81 2.62 -2.70 -6.81
C THR A 81 3.98 -3.39 -6.79
N LEU A 82 4.07 -4.53 -7.46
CA LEU A 82 5.35 -5.14 -7.80
C LEU A 82 5.81 -4.59 -9.16
N GLY A 83 6.69 -3.58 -9.13
CA GLY A 83 7.28 -3.02 -10.34
C GLY A 83 8.31 -3.96 -10.95
N ILE A 84 8.32 -4.07 -12.29
CA ILE A 84 9.11 -5.05 -13.05
C ILE A 84 9.74 -4.38 -14.26
N ARG A 85 11.01 -4.75 -14.57
CA ARG A 85 11.73 -4.40 -15.80
C ARG A 85 11.59 -5.55 -16.82
N PRO A 86 10.58 -5.51 -17.70
CA PRO A 86 10.32 -6.61 -18.64
C PRO A 86 11.42 -6.79 -19.70
N ASP A 87 12.21 -5.76 -19.94
CA ASP A 87 13.38 -5.82 -20.84
C ASP A 87 14.56 -6.60 -20.23
N LEU A 88 14.62 -6.67 -18.89
CA LEU A 88 15.66 -7.36 -18.15
C LEU A 88 15.21 -8.74 -17.62
N ILE A 89 13.93 -9.03 -17.67
CA ILE A 89 13.33 -10.29 -17.21
C ILE A 89 12.61 -10.94 -18.39
N LYS A 90 13.09 -12.12 -18.81
CA LYS A 90 12.61 -12.79 -20.04
C LYS A 90 11.44 -13.75 -19.82
N ARG A 91 10.75 -13.66 -18.68
CA ARG A 91 9.58 -14.49 -18.35
C ARG A 91 8.52 -13.67 -17.63
N PRO A 92 7.26 -14.11 -17.63
CA PRO A 92 6.21 -13.46 -16.85
C PRO A 92 6.51 -13.47 -15.35
N ILE A 93 6.16 -12.37 -14.68
CA ILE A 93 6.15 -12.22 -13.23
C ILE A 93 4.70 -11.96 -12.83
N ASN A 94 4.09 -12.89 -12.13
CA ASN A 94 2.64 -12.87 -11.88
C ASN A 94 2.29 -12.90 -10.38
N THR A 95 3.29 -12.88 -9.50
CA THR A 95 3.06 -13.01 -8.05
C THR A 95 4.10 -12.24 -7.25
N TRP A 96 3.70 -11.76 -6.09
CA TRP A 96 4.59 -11.11 -5.13
C TRP A 96 5.69 -12.03 -4.60
N ALA A 97 5.49 -13.35 -4.60
CA ALA A 97 6.52 -14.33 -4.21
C ALA A 97 7.83 -14.16 -4.99
N GLU A 98 7.75 -13.64 -6.21
CA GLU A 98 8.90 -13.40 -7.06
C GLU A 98 9.90 -12.42 -6.46
N LEU A 99 9.49 -11.56 -5.52
CA LEU A 99 10.41 -10.64 -4.84
C LEU A 99 11.52 -11.39 -4.06
N LEU A 100 11.23 -12.59 -3.57
CA LEU A 100 12.19 -13.45 -2.88
C LEU A 100 12.71 -14.61 -3.74
N ASN A 101 12.38 -14.67 -5.04
CA ASN A 101 12.90 -15.71 -5.92
C ASN A 101 14.43 -15.60 -6.07
N PRO A 102 15.19 -16.68 -5.77
CA PRO A 102 16.66 -16.67 -5.84
C PRO A 102 17.25 -16.35 -7.21
N GLU A 103 16.49 -16.56 -8.30
CA GLU A 103 16.89 -16.18 -9.67
C GLU A 103 17.34 -14.71 -9.75
N PHE A 104 16.75 -13.85 -8.91
CA PHE A 104 17.01 -12.41 -8.93
C PHE A 104 17.78 -11.94 -7.69
N LYS A 105 18.58 -12.80 -7.11
CA LYS A 105 19.42 -12.46 -5.96
C LYS A 105 20.27 -11.22 -6.25
N GLY A 106 20.26 -10.26 -5.33
CA GLY A 106 20.97 -8.99 -5.47
C GLY A 106 20.35 -8.01 -6.49
N LYS A 107 19.12 -8.29 -6.99
CA LYS A 107 18.41 -7.43 -7.96
C LYS A 107 16.97 -7.10 -7.54
N ALA A 108 16.62 -7.34 -6.29
CA ALA A 108 15.33 -7.00 -5.71
C ALA A 108 15.45 -5.82 -4.74
N CYS A 109 14.36 -5.09 -4.55
CA CYS A 109 14.26 -4.03 -3.56
C CYS A 109 12.85 -3.97 -2.96
N ILE A 110 12.73 -3.50 -1.73
CA ILE A 110 11.43 -3.29 -1.06
C ILE A 110 11.42 -1.96 -0.32
N LEU A 111 10.24 -1.40 -0.16
CA LEU A 111 9.99 -0.17 0.59
C LEU A 111 10.40 -0.32 2.06
N ASN A 112 11.22 0.62 2.54
CA ASN A 112 11.69 0.70 3.92
C ASN A 112 10.95 1.80 4.70
N ILE A 113 9.63 1.78 4.64
CA ILE A 113 8.74 2.55 5.51
C ILE A 113 7.94 1.51 6.30
N PRO A 114 8.16 1.34 7.63
CA PRO A 114 7.62 0.23 8.40
C PRO A 114 6.11 0.04 8.26
N SER A 115 5.34 1.12 8.29
CA SER A 115 3.87 1.08 8.23
C SER A 115 3.29 0.66 6.87
N ILE A 116 4.08 0.69 5.80
CA ILE A 116 3.67 0.31 4.44
C ILE A 116 4.46 -0.93 4.00
N GLY A 117 5.78 -0.90 4.10
CA GLY A 117 6.64 -1.98 3.64
C GLY A 117 6.37 -3.32 4.34
N ILE A 118 5.85 -3.31 5.58
CA ILE A 118 5.42 -4.55 6.25
C ILE A 118 4.20 -5.19 5.53
N MET A 119 3.31 -4.41 4.95
CA MET A 119 2.18 -4.92 4.18
C MET A 119 2.65 -5.52 2.85
N ASP A 120 3.60 -4.86 2.16
CA ASP A 120 4.23 -5.42 0.96
C ASP A 120 4.93 -6.75 1.28
N ALA A 121 5.65 -6.80 2.40
CA ALA A 121 6.30 -8.02 2.87
C ALA A 121 5.29 -9.13 3.18
N ALA A 122 4.17 -8.80 3.83
CA ALA A 122 3.09 -9.75 4.10
C ALA A 122 2.47 -10.30 2.81
N MET A 123 2.32 -9.48 1.77
CA MET A 123 1.85 -9.94 0.45
C MET A 123 2.81 -10.96 -0.17
N VAL A 124 4.11 -10.78 0.02
CA VAL A 124 5.12 -11.75 -0.44
C VAL A 124 5.01 -13.06 0.33
N VAL A 125 4.94 -13.00 1.67
CA VAL A 125 4.83 -14.18 2.53
C VAL A 125 3.57 -14.99 2.21
N GLU A 126 2.45 -14.31 2.02
CA GLU A 126 1.18 -14.91 1.62
C GLU A 126 1.27 -15.56 0.22
N ALA A 127 1.92 -14.90 -0.73
CA ALA A 127 2.14 -15.42 -2.07
C ALA A 127 3.10 -16.61 -2.13
N LEU A 128 4.00 -16.74 -1.15
CA LEU A 128 4.85 -17.92 -0.94
C LEU A 128 4.08 -19.10 -0.31
N GLY A 129 2.87 -18.88 0.21
CA GLY A 129 2.09 -19.87 0.92
C GLY A 129 2.57 -20.14 2.36
N GLU A 130 3.45 -19.29 2.89
CA GLU A 130 4.02 -19.48 4.24
C GLU A 130 3.05 -19.09 5.34
N TYR A 131 2.17 -18.10 5.09
CA TYR A 131 1.14 -17.66 6.04
C TYR A 131 0.01 -16.92 5.32
N THR A 132 -1.20 -16.98 5.89
CA THR A 132 -2.36 -16.18 5.44
C THR A 132 -2.75 -15.21 6.53
N TYR A 133 -2.67 -13.91 6.23
CA TYR A 133 -2.96 -12.86 7.20
C TYR A 133 -4.45 -12.55 7.26
N PRO A 134 -5.10 -12.63 8.43
CA PRO A 134 -6.49 -12.18 8.61
C PRO A 134 -6.66 -10.70 8.27
N ASP A 135 -5.72 -9.85 8.70
CA ASP A 135 -5.71 -8.42 8.40
C ASP A 135 -4.28 -7.89 8.29
N LYS A 136 -3.77 -7.75 7.05
CA LYS A 136 -2.43 -7.20 6.79
C LYS A 136 -2.25 -5.75 7.25
N GLY A 137 -3.34 -5.01 7.43
CA GLY A 137 -3.31 -3.63 7.93
C GLY A 137 -3.41 -3.53 9.46
N ASN A 138 -3.57 -4.66 10.16
CA ASN A 138 -3.64 -4.75 11.62
C ASN A 138 -3.02 -6.05 12.13
N MET A 139 -1.78 -6.29 11.77
CA MET A 139 -1.04 -7.50 12.09
C MET A 139 -0.73 -7.60 13.58
N THR A 140 -0.80 -8.81 14.12
CA THR A 140 -0.32 -9.13 15.47
C THR A 140 1.21 -9.08 15.54
N LYS A 141 1.75 -9.07 16.75
CA LYS A 141 3.20 -9.12 16.95
C LYS A 141 3.81 -10.39 16.34
N GLU A 142 3.15 -11.52 16.52
CA GLU A 142 3.58 -12.82 16.00
C GLU A 142 3.61 -12.85 14.47
N GLU A 143 2.62 -12.24 13.82
CA GLU A 143 2.57 -12.10 12.37
C GLU A 143 3.69 -11.19 11.84
N ILE A 144 3.96 -10.08 12.55
CA ILE A 144 5.08 -9.19 12.23
C ILE A 144 6.41 -9.94 12.41
N ASP A 145 6.61 -10.64 13.53
CA ASP A 145 7.84 -11.37 13.82
C ASP A 145 8.10 -12.48 12.78
N LEU A 146 7.07 -13.21 12.36
CA LEU A 146 7.17 -14.21 11.28
C LEU A 146 7.61 -13.55 9.96
N THR A 147 6.91 -12.48 9.56
CA THR A 147 7.22 -11.73 8.34
C THR A 147 8.66 -11.23 8.35
N MET A 148 9.07 -10.61 9.45
CA MET A 148 10.41 -10.05 9.60
C MET A 148 11.50 -11.11 9.67
N LYS A 149 11.22 -12.31 10.20
CA LYS A 149 12.15 -13.44 10.16
C LYS A 149 12.48 -13.81 8.72
N ILE A 150 11.46 -14.04 7.87
CA ILE A 150 11.62 -14.42 6.48
C ILE A 150 12.42 -13.34 5.72
N PHE A 151 12.08 -12.07 5.89
CA PHE A 151 12.77 -10.97 5.21
C PHE A 151 14.19 -10.72 5.74
N THR A 152 14.43 -10.96 7.02
CA THR A 152 15.78 -10.88 7.60
C THR A 152 16.68 -11.98 7.05
N GLU A 153 16.18 -13.18 6.89
CA GLU A 153 16.92 -14.30 6.26
C GLU A 153 17.22 -14.00 4.79
N ALA A 154 16.22 -13.50 4.04
CA ALA A 154 16.40 -13.07 2.66
C ALA A 154 17.43 -11.93 2.54
N LYS A 155 17.41 -10.94 3.45
CA LYS A 155 18.44 -9.89 3.50
C LYS A 155 19.83 -10.46 3.76
N LYS A 156 19.99 -11.35 4.74
CA LYS A 156 21.27 -11.99 5.07
C LYS A 156 21.79 -12.83 3.91
N SER A 157 20.91 -13.46 3.14
CA SER A 157 21.30 -14.23 1.95
C SER A 157 21.76 -13.36 0.78
N GLY A 158 21.57 -12.02 0.86
CA GLY A 158 21.89 -11.08 -0.20
C GLY A 158 20.83 -10.98 -1.31
N GLN A 159 19.57 -11.32 -1.00
CA GLN A 159 18.45 -11.21 -1.93
C GLN A 159 18.22 -9.78 -2.42
N PHE A 160 18.33 -8.81 -1.50
CA PHE A 160 18.04 -7.42 -1.79
C PHE A 160 19.29 -6.66 -2.21
N ARG A 161 19.17 -5.84 -3.27
CA ARG A 161 20.17 -4.85 -3.70
C ARG A 161 20.14 -3.62 -2.81
N ALA A 162 18.94 -3.17 -2.45
CA ALA A 162 18.70 -1.96 -1.65
C ALA A 162 17.35 -2.04 -0.93
N PHE A 163 17.09 -1.01 -0.13
CA PHE A 163 15.82 -0.73 0.56
C PHE A 163 15.50 0.74 0.34
N TRP A 164 14.51 1.07 -0.46
CA TRP A 164 14.18 2.44 -0.79
C TRP A 164 13.24 3.10 0.24
N ARG A 165 13.32 4.42 0.38
CA ARG A 165 12.57 5.21 1.37
C ARG A 165 11.78 6.36 0.77
N ASP A 166 12.14 6.81 -0.42
CA ASP A 166 11.49 7.91 -1.10
C ASP A 166 11.22 7.60 -2.57
N PHE A 167 10.37 8.42 -3.16
CA PHE A 167 9.92 8.28 -4.53
C PHE A 167 11.07 8.25 -5.56
N ASN A 168 12.03 9.17 -5.42
CA ASN A 168 13.12 9.30 -6.40
C ASN A 168 14.08 8.13 -6.30
N GLU A 169 14.38 7.65 -5.10
CA GLU A 169 15.21 6.46 -4.89
C GLU A 169 14.59 5.24 -5.56
N SER A 170 13.26 5.04 -5.40
CA SER A 170 12.51 3.97 -6.06
C SER A 170 12.61 4.07 -7.59
N VAL A 171 12.42 5.27 -8.15
CA VAL A 171 12.53 5.51 -9.60
C VAL A 171 13.93 5.23 -10.10
N ASN A 172 14.97 5.75 -9.42
CA ASN A 172 16.36 5.65 -9.85
C ASN A 172 16.87 4.20 -9.84
N LEU A 173 16.57 3.44 -8.78
CA LEU A 173 16.94 2.01 -8.69
C LEU A 173 16.36 1.19 -9.84
N MET A 174 15.11 1.47 -10.22
CA MET A 174 14.48 0.77 -11.32
C MET A 174 14.97 1.25 -12.69
N ALA A 175 15.16 2.56 -12.86
CA ALA A 175 15.60 3.18 -14.10
C ALA A 175 17.04 2.74 -14.46
N SER A 176 17.94 2.70 -13.48
CA SER A 176 19.33 2.27 -13.69
C SER A 176 19.47 0.78 -14.05
N GLY A 177 18.45 -0.04 -13.74
CA GLY A 177 18.52 -1.51 -13.90
C GLY A 177 19.33 -2.21 -12.79
N GLU A 178 19.78 -1.49 -11.76
CA GLU A 178 20.34 -2.13 -10.56
C GLU A 178 19.36 -3.07 -9.90
N VAL A 179 18.09 -2.69 -9.97
CA VAL A 179 16.94 -3.48 -9.50
C VAL A 179 16.07 -3.81 -10.71
N VAL A 180 15.67 -5.05 -10.83
CA VAL A 180 14.81 -5.49 -11.93
C VAL A 180 13.35 -5.70 -11.49
N ARG A 181 13.12 -5.75 -10.19
CA ARG A 181 11.80 -5.78 -9.54
C ARG A 181 11.88 -5.25 -8.12
N GLN A 182 10.82 -4.57 -7.73
CA GLN A 182 10.70 -4.02 -6.37
C GLN A 182 9.24 -3.74 -6.00
N SER A 183 8.93 -3.68 -4.69
CA SER A 183 7.70 -3.00 -4.29
C SER A 183 7.81 -1.53 -4.71
N MET A 184 6.77 -0.96 -5.29
CA MET A 184 6.86 0.32 -5.96
C MET A 184 5.48 0.98 -6.06
N TRP A 185 5.43 2.28 -5.92
CA TRP A 185 4.19 3.01 -6.15
C TRP A 185 3.89 3.15 -7.65
N ALA A 186 2.65 2.97 -8.05
CA ALA A 186 2.24 3.07 -9.45
C ALA A 186 2.69 4.38 -10.14
N PRO A 187 2.69 5.57 -9.49
CA PRO A 187 3.27 6.79 -10.08
C PRO A 187 4.76 6.69 -10.39
N ALA A 188 5.53 5.94 -9.58
CA ALA A 188 6.96 5.74 -9.84
C ALA A 188 7.21 4.90 -11.09
N ILE A 189 6.35 3.93 -11.39
CA ILE A 189 6.38 3.18 -12.65
C ILE A 189 6.15 4.11 -13.85
N THR A 190 5.20 5.03 -13.73
CA THR A 190 4.95 6.05 -14.75
C THR A 190 6.17 6.95 -14.94
N ALA A 191 6.84 7.34 -13.85
CA ALA A 191 8.05 8.16 -13.92
C ALA A 191 9.24 7.42 -14.59
N VAL A 192 9.38 6.12 -14.39
CA VAL A 192 10.37 5.29 -15.12
C VAL A 192 10.03 5.23 -16.60
N ARG A 193 8.75 4.98 -16.94
CA ARG A 193 8.28 4.95 -18.34
C ARG A 193 8.49 6.27 -19.07
N SER A 194 8.32 7.42 -18.40
CA SER A 194 8.53 8.73 -19.00
C SER A 194 9.99 8.99 -19.42
N GLN A 195 10.94 8.21 -18.91
CA GLN A 195 12.35 8.21 -19.31
C GLN A 195 12.63 7.30 -20.51
N GLY A 196 11.60 6.72 -21.14
CA GLY A 196 11.76 5.75 -22.25
C GLY A 196 12.17 4.34 -21.78
N ILE A 197 12.09 4.07 -20.49
CA ILE A 197 12.52 2.79 -19.89
C ILE A 197 11.30 1.88 -19.68
N PRO A 198 11.30 0.64 -20.19
CA PRO A 198 10.21 -0.30 -19.96
C PRO A 198 10.05 -0.62 -18.46
N CYS A 199 8.85 -0.42 -17.94
CA CYS A 199 8.50 -0.77 -16.56
C CYS A 199 7.01 -1.12 -16.50
N VAL A 200 6.66 -2.23 -15.85
CA VAL A 200 5.29 -2.71 -15.71
C VAL A 200 5.02 -3.16 -14.26
N TYR A 201 3.75 -3.46 -13.94
CA TYR A 201 3.32 -4.06 -12.68
C TYR A 201 2.21 -5.08 -12.93
#